data_9764ec56716332d96eaa00641127f7b7
#
_entry.id   9764ec56716332d96eaa00641127f7b7
#
_cell.length_a   1.000
_cell.length_b   1.000
_cell.length_c   1.000
_cell.angle_alpha   90.00
_cell.angle_beta   90.00
_cell.angle_gamma   90.00
#
_symmetry.space_group_name_H-M   'P 1'
#
loop_
_entity.id
_entity.type
_entity.pdbx_description
1 polymer ?
#
loop_
_entity_poly.entity_id
_entity_poly.type
_entity_poly.pdbx_seq_one_letter_code
_entity_poly.pdbx_strand_id
1 'polypeptide(L)'
;DYCTKPFSSREIVSRIKAIWRRMELQNQQHIQQDHIKSHYSEPLAISNTSTPKTSIWHCLDESLQIFYFGTALQLTRYEYRLLKQLLDHPEQVFSRQQLMDHIWEHPEHSLERTVDTHIKSLRQKLKLIAPEHDPIITHRGFGYSLKRMH
;
A
#
# COMPACT_ATOMS: atom_id res chain seq x y z
N ASP A 1 -10.58 7.53 -35.82
CA ASP A 1 -9.91 6.29 -35.47
C ASP A 1 -10.68 5.54 -34.40
N TYR A 2 -11.60 4.74 -34.82
CA TYR A 2 -12.35 3.86 -33.91
C TYR A 2 -11.59 2.57 -33.79
N CYS A 3 -11.08 2.28 -32.57
CA CYS A 3 -10.61 0.96 -32.23
C CYS A 3 -11.80 0.01 -32.16
N THR A 4 -12.02 -0.72 -33.23
CA THR A 4 -13.00 -1.80 -33.25
C THR A 4 -12.51 -2.95 -32.39
N LYS A 5 -13.29 -3.33 -31.41
CA LYS A 5 -13.07 -4.58 -30.63
C LYS A 5 -13.22 -5.80 -31.56
N PRO A 6 -12.45 -6.90 -31.30
CA PRO A 6 -11.86 -7.28 -30.03
C PRO A 6 -10.36 -7.01 -29.93
N PHE A 7 -9.93 -6.46 -28.81
CA PHE A 7 -8.52 -6.40 -28.48
C PHE A 7 -8.00 -7.82 -28.24
N SER A 8 -7.06 -8.23 -29.07
CA SER A 8 -6.34 -9.46 -28.82
C SER A 8 -5.56 -9.30 -27.49
N SER A 9 -5.81 -10.19 -26.54
CA SER A 9 -5.10 -10.21 -25.27
C SER A 9 -3.57 -10.26 -25.43
N ARG A 10 -3.07 -10.69 -26.57
CA ARG A 10 -1.66 -10.67 -26.97
C ARG A 10 -1.10 -9.26 -27.19
N GLU A 11 -1.89 -8.33 -27.74
CA GLU A 11 -1.44 -6.95 -27.98
C GLU A 11 -1.29 -6.16 -26.67
N ILE A 12 -2.18 -6.38 -25.70
CA ILE A 12 -2.12 -5.74 -24.38
C ILE A 12 -0.89 -6.23 -23.62
N VAL A 13 -0.60 -7.51 -23.62
CA VAL A 13 0.59 -8.10 -22.98
C VAL A 13 1.87 -7.59 -23.64
N SER A 14 1.92 -7.44 -24.95
CA SER A 14 3.09 -6.91 -25.68
C SER A 14 3.36 -5.45 -25.33
N ARG A 15 2.34 -4.62 -25.19
CA ARG A 15 2.47 -3.21 -24.78
C ARG A 15 2.95 -3.06 -23.35
N ILE A 16 2.45 -3.88 -22.43
CA ILE A 16 2.88 -3.90 -21.02
C ILE A 16 4.36 -4.33 -20.93
N LYS A 17 4.78 -5.37 -21.64
CA LYS A 17 6.18 -5.79 -21.68
C LYS A 17 7.12 -4.72 -22.25
N ALA A 18 6.69 -3.97 -23.26
CA ALA A 18 7.47 -2.87 -23.84
C ALA A 18 7.68 -1.71 -22.85
N ILE A 19 6.66 -1.38 -22.03
CA ILE A 19 6.73 -0.34 -21.01
C ILE A 19 7.67 -0.79 -19.88
N TRP A 20 7.61 -2.04 -19.45
CA TRP A 20 8.49 -2.61 -18.41
C TRP A 20 9.96 -2.62 -18.85
N ARG A 21 10.25 -3.01 -20.09
CA ARG A 21 11.61 -2.95 -20.65
C ARG A 21 12.17 -1.52 -20.68
N ARG A 22 11.33 -0.52 -20.97
CA ARG A 22 11.74 0.88 -21.01
C ARG A 22 12.09 1.41 -19.63
N MET A 23 11.34 1.02 -18.60
CA MET A 23 11.62 1.40 -17.21
C MET A 23 12.90 0.75 -16.69
N GLU A 24 13.16 -0.49 -17.05
CA GLU A 24 14.37 -1.22 -16.63
C GLU A 24 15.66 -0.67 -17.27
N LEU A 25 15.57 -0.24 -18.54
CA LEU A 25 16.70 0.38 -19.25
C LEU A 25 17.00 1.80 -18.74
N GLN A 26 16.00 2.56 -18.28
CA GLN A 26 16.23 3.87 -17.68
C GLN A 26 16.86 3.76 -16.28
N ASN A 27 16.55 2.72 -15.54
CA ASN A 27 17.13 2.49 -14.21
C ASN A 27 18.60 2.06 -14.28
N GLN A 28 19.03 1.40 -15.38
CA GLN A 28 20.43 1.01 -15.57
C GLN A 28 21.33 2.14 -16.07
N GLN A 29 20.78 3.18 -16.69
CA GLN A 29 21.57 4.34 -17.15
C GLN A 29 21.89 5.34 -16.04
N HIS A 30 21.14 5.30 -14.91
CA HIS A 30 21.41 6.19 -13.76
C HIS A 30 22.51 5.70 -12.83
N ILE A 31 22.96 4.44 -12.97
CA ILE A 31 23.97 3.85 -12.07
C ILE A 31 25.41 4.05 -12.59
N GLN A 32 25.62 4.52 -13.82
CA GLN A 32 26.96 4.61 -14.41
C GLN A 32 27.56 6.02 -14.47
N GLN A 33 26.94 7.04 -13.89
CA GLN A 33 27.52 8.41 -13.93
C GLN A 33 28.02 8.97 -12.60
N ASP A 34 28.00 8.22 -11.49
CA ASP A 34 28.52 8.69 -10.21
C ASP A 34 29.84 8.03 -9.77
N HIS A 35 30.75 7.76 -10.70
CA HIS A 35 32.16 7.55 -10.37
C HIS A 35 33.02 8.59 -11.05
N ILE A 36 33.20 9.72 -10.42
CA ILE A 36 34.43 10.54 -10.36
C ILE A 36 34.09 11.87 -9.61
N LYS A 37 34.40 11.95 -8.35
CA LYS A 37 35.30 12.91 -7.72
C LYS A 37 35.19 12.85 -6.21
N SER A 38 36.20 12.22 -5.67
CA SER A 38 36.73 12.40 -4.33
C SER A 38 37.06 13.87 -4.07
N HIS A 39 36.60 14.45 -2.95
CA HIS A 39 37.41 15.19 -2.01
C HIS A 39 36.60 15.56 -0.76
N TYR A 40 37.03 14.97 0.33
CA TYR A 40 37.03 15.41 1.73
C TYR A 40 36.10 16.56 2.13
N SER A 41 35.15 16.28 3.00
CA SER A 41 35.03 16.97 4.30
C SER A 41 34.00 16.21 5.14
N GLU A 42 34.45 15.64 6.22
CA GLU A 42 33.70 15.16 7.38
C GLU A 42 33.10 16.33 8.17
N PRO A 43 32.42 16.01 9.27
CA PRO A 43 31.01 15.50 9.41
C PRO A 43 30.21 16.51 10.24
N LEU A 44 28.98 16.71 9.95
CA LEU A 44 28.07 17.23 10.95
C LEU A 44 27.05 16.12 11.26
N ALA A 45 27.35 15.46 12.36
CA ALA A 45 26.44 14.62 13.08
C ALA A 45 25.12 15.37 13.35
N ILE A 46 24.09 15.01 12.65
CA ILE A 46 22.74 15.18 13.17
C ILE A 46 22.31 13.79 13.66
N SER A 47 22.72 13.55 14.89
CA SER A 47 22.18 12.50 15.73
C SER A 47 20.70 12.78 15.97
N ASN A 48 19.85 12.19 15.13
CA ASN A 48 18.52 11.82 15.51
C ASN A 48 18.42 10.32 15.39
N THR A 49 19.21 9.65 16.22
CA THR A 49 18.98 8.27 16.63
C THR A 49 17.79 8.27 17.61
N SER A 50 16.58 8.51 17.07
CA SER A 50 15.44 7.86 17.66
C SER A 50 15.59 6.39 17.26
N THR A 51 16.06 5.57 18.20
CA THR A 51 15.93 4.10 18.14
C THR A 51 14.58 3.79 17.52
N PRO A 52 14.50 3.01 16.43
CA PRO A 52 13.22 2.57 15.94
C PRO A 52 12.65 1.67 17.06
N LYS A 53 11.71 2.21 17.86
CA LYS A 53 10.69 1.36 18.43
C LYS A 53 10.21 0.55 17.24
N THR A 54 10.38 -0.74 17.29
CA THR A 54 9.99 -1.66 16.21
C THR A 54 8.48 -1.55 16.06
N SER A 55 8.03 -0.45 15.45
CA SER A 55 6.62 -0.27 15.18
C SER A 55 6.28 -1.26 14.07
N ILE A 56 5.38 -2.14 14.37
CA ILE A 56 4.89 -3.18 13.45
C ILE A 56 4.37 -2.54 12.17
N TRP A 57 3.89 -1.31 12.28
CA TRP A 57 3.37 -0.50 11.18
C TRP A 57 4.24 0.72 10.92
N HIS A 58 4.54 0.97 9.67
CA HIS A 58 5.17 2.21 9.22
C HIS A 58 4.45 2.72 7.97
N CYS A 59 3.99 3.96 8.00
CA CYS A 59 3.28 4.60 6.91
C CYS A 59 4.14 5.70 6.31
N LEU A 60 4.29 5.69 4.98
CA LEU A 60 4.88 6.78 4.22
C LEU A 60 3.76 7.45 3.42
N ASP A 61 3.25 8.55 3.94
CA ASP A 61 2.11 9.25 3.34
C ASP A 61 2.45 9.87 1.97
N GLU A 62 3.69 10.33 1.80
CA GLU A 62 4.17 10.89 0.52
C GLU A 62 4.13 9.88 -0.64
N SER A 63 4.41 8.62 -0.37
CA SER A 63 4.43 7.55 -1.37
C SER A 63 3.18 6.65 -1.33
N LEU A 64 2.19 6.97 -0.48
CA LEU A 64 1.00 6.14 -0.25
C LEU A 64 1.36 4.68 0.04
N GLN A 65 2.39 4.46 0.86
CA GLN A 65 2.94 3.15 1.13
C GLN A 65 2.83 2.81 2.61
N ILE A 66 2.39 1.60 2.90
CA ILE A 66 2.31 1.05 4.25
C ILE A 66 3.22 -0.17 4.34
N PHE A 67 4.04 -0.18 5.38
CA PHE A 67 4.91 -1.31 5.71
C PHE A 67 4.32 -2.05 6.91
N TYR A 68 4.38 -3.36 6.84
CA TYR A 68 3.97 -4.27 7.90
C TYR A 68 5.14 -5.20 8.22
N PHE A 69 5.59 -5.23 9.47
CA PHE A 69 6.84 -5.90 9.87
C PHE A 69 8.03 -5.59 8.95
N GLY A 70 8.18 -4.32 8.56
CA GLY A 70 9.26 -3.87 7.68
C GLY A 70 9.11 -4.24 6.20
N THR A 71 8.04 -4.95 5.83
CA THR A 71 7.77 -5.35 4.44
C THR A 71 6.70 -4.44 3.82
N ALA A 72 6.99 -3.89 2.65
CA ALA A 72 6.06 -3.03 1.91
C ALA A 72 4.84 -3.83 1.42
N LEU A 73 3.65 -3.35 1.76
CA LEU A 73 2.40 -3.94 1.29
C LEU A 73 2.07 -3.45 -0.12
N GLN A 74 1.75 -4.39 -1.01
CA GLN A 74 1.24 -4.07 -2.34
C GLN A 74 -0.28 -3.85 -2.27
N LEU A 75 -0.68 -2.61 -2.07
CA LEU A 75 -2.08 -2.22 -1.84
C LEU A 75 -2.65 -1.51 -3.06
N THR A 76 -3.92 -1.78 -3.35
CA THR A 76 -4.70 -0.94 -4.25
C THR A 76 -5.07 0.37 -3.55
N ARG A 77 -5.51 1.39 -4.30
CA ARG A 77 -5.91 2.70 -3.74
C ARG A 77 -6.93 2.57 -2.60
N TYR A 78 -7.95 1.72 -2.78
CA TYR A 78 -8.99 1.52 -1.78
C TYR A 78 -8.50 0.72 -0.57
N GLU A 79 -7.67 -0.30 -0.79
CA GLU A 79 -7.03 -1.04 0.31
C GLU A 79 -6.11 -0.16 1.15
N TYR A 80 -5.34 0.72 0.50
CA TYR A 80 -4.50 1.69 1.20
C TYR A 80 -5.35 2.62 2.08
N ARG A 81 -6.37 3.28 1.51
CA ARG A 81 -7.25 4.19 2.24
C ARG A 81 -7.95 3.49 3.40
N LEU A 82 -8.43 2.25 3.17
CA LEU A 82 -9.11 1.46 4.18
C LEU A 82 -8.19 1.08 5.34
N LEU A 83 -7.00 0.57 5.03
CA LEU A 83 -6.01 0.21 6.05
C LEU A 83 -5.51 1.46 6.79
N LYS A 84 -5.25 2.55 6.08
CA LYS A 84 -4.83 3.84 6.66
C LYS A 84 -5.87 4.37 7.64
N GLN A 85 -7.16 4.37 7.27
CA GLN A 85 -8.26 4.79 8.15
C GLN A 85 -8.31 3.99 9.45
N LEU A 86 -8.10 2.68 9.36
CA LEU A 86 -8.05 1.81 10.54
C LEU A 86 -6.79 2.02 11.39
N LEU A 87 -5.65 2.33 10.75
CA LEU A 87 -4.38 2.61 11.43
C LEU A 87 -4.37 3.95 12.17
N ASP A 88 -5.01 4.96 11.60
CA ASP A 88 -5.13 6.27 12.22
C ASP A 88 -6.05 6.25 13.46
N HIS A 89 -6.95 5.27 13.53
CA HIS A 89 -7.91 5.10 14.62
C HIS A 89 -7.90 3.67 15.16
N PRO A 90 -6.81 3.24 15.81
CA PRO A 90 -6.71 1.88 16.33
C PRO A 90 -7.78 1.64 17.40
N GLU A 91 -8.33 0.41 17.41
CA GLU A 91 -9.40 -0.04 18.32
C GLU A 91 -10.78 0.59 18.07
N GLN A 92 -10.87 1.63 17.25
CA GLN A 92 -12.16 2.19 16.87
C GLN A 92 -12.89 1.26 15.90
N VAL A 93 -14.15 0.98 16.19
CA VAL A 93 -15.01 0.18 15.32
C VAL A 93 -15.66 1.09 14.29
N PHE A 94 -15.44 0.81 13.02
CA PHE A 94 -16.09 1.49 11.89
C PHE A 94 -17.14 0.59 11.27
N SER A 95 -18.34 1.09 11.08
CA SER A 95 -19.35 0.38 10.30
C SER A 95 -18.96 0.33 8.83
N ARG A 96 -19.56 -0.62 8.09
CA ARG A 96 -19.35 -0.71 6.63
C ARG A 96 -19.71 0.59 5.92
N GLN A 97 -20.83 1.20 6.33
CA GLN A 97 -21.27 2.48 5.78
C GLN A 97 -20.27 3.60 6.06
N GLN A 98 -19.77 3.72 7.28
CA GLN A 98 -18.76 4.72 7.63
C GLN A 98 -17.49 4.55 6.81
N LEU A 99 -17.01 3.31 6.62
CA LEU A 99 -15.84 3.04 5.79
C LEU A 99 -16.09 3.41 4.33
N MET A 100 -17.29 3.14 3.82
CA MET A 100 -17.67 3.55 2.46
C MET A 100 -17.66 5.06 2.31
N ASP A 101 -18.30 5.79 3.21
CA ASP A 101 -18.43 7.25 3.16
C ASP A 101 -17.07 7.95 3.25
N HIS A 102 -16.11 7.38 3.99
CA HIS A 102 -14.76 7.95 4.13
C HIS A 102 -13.81 7.62 2.98
N ILE A 103 -13.99 6.47 2.33
CA ILE A 103 -13.00 5.92 1.41
C ILE A 103 -13.41 6.06 -0.05
N TRP A 104 -14.70 5.89 -0.37
CA TRP A 104 -15.22 5.99 -1.73
C TRP A 104 -15.68 7.40 -2.05
N GLU A 105 -15.32 7.87 -3.22
CA GLU A 105 -15.72 9.19 -3.73
C GLU A 105 -17.22 9.21 -4.10
N HIS A 106 -17.76 8.05 -4.49
CA HIS A 106 -19.16 7.86 -4.87
C HIS A 106 -19.74 6.63 -4.16
N PRO A 107 -20.03 6.72 -2.85
CA PRO A 107 -20.53 5.58 -2.07
C PRO A 107 -21.88 5.06 -2.57
N GLU A 108 -22.70 5.92 -3.18
CA GLU A 108 -24.01 5.57 -3.71
C GLU A 108 -23.98 4.53 -4.86
N HIS A 109 -22.84 4.40 -5.54
CA HIS A 109 -22.65 3.41 -6.61
C HIS A 109 -21.99 2.11 -6.14
N SER A 110 -21.63 2.03 -4.87
CA SER A 110 -20.91 0.90 -4.31
C SER A 110 -21.77 0.18 -3.28
N LEU A 111 -21.65 -1.14 -3.24
CA LEU A 111 -22.35 -1.95 -2.24
C LEU A 111 -21.47 -2.11 -0.99
N GLU A 112 -22.08 -2.18 0.19
CA GLU A 112 -21.36 -2.43 1.46
C GLU A 112 -20.50 -3.71 1.42
N ARG A 113 -20.88 -4.69 0.60
CA ARG A 113 -20.09 -5.89 0.33
C ARG A 113 -18.72 -5.62 -0.29
N THR A 114 -18.55 -4.47 -0.92
CA THR A 114 -17.25 -4.07 -1.49
C THR A 114 -16.23 -3.88 -0.38
N VAL A 115 -16.64 -3.34 0.77
CA VAL A 115 -15.80 -3.23 1.97
C VAL A 115 -15.32 -4.61 2.41
N ASP A 116 -16.22 -5.58 2.52
CA ASP A 116 -15.89 -6.94 2.95
C ASP A 116 -14.87 -7.61 2.01
N THR A 117 -14.98 -7.36 0.70
CA THR A 117 -14.05 -7.87 -0.31
C THR A 117 -12.66 -7.28 -0.12
N HIS A 118 -12.55 -5.98 0.11
CA HIS A 118 -11.26 -5.33 0.35
C HIS A 118 -10.65 -5.75 1.69
N ILE A 119 -11.45 -5.92 2.74
CA ILE A 119 -10.99 -6.47 4.03
C ILE A 119 -10.44 -7.89 3.86
N LYS A 120 -11.13 -8.74 3.08
CA LYS A 120 -10.65 -10.09 2.79
C LYS A 120 -9.30 -10.06 2.06
N SER A 121 -9.16 -9.22 1.05
CA SER A 121 -7.92 -9.04 0.29
C SER A 121 -6.79 -8.53 1.19
N LEU A 122 -7.04 -7.54 2.03
CA LEU A 122 -6.09 -7.02 3.01
C LEU A 122 -5.60 -8.12 3.96
N ARG A 123 -6.52 -8.91 4.53
CA ARG A 123 -6.14 -10.02 5.41
C ARG A 123 -5.24 -11.03 4.71
N GLN A 124 -5.52 -11.35 3.45
CA GLN A 124 -4.66 -12.26 2.68
C GLN A 124 -3.24 -11.70 2.53
N LYS A 125 -3.11 -10.41 2.20
CA LYS A 125 -1.81 -9.75 2.06
C LYS A 125 -1.04 -9.66 3.38
N LEU A 126 -1.74 -9.37 4.47
CA LEU A 126 -1.14 -9.33 5.81
C LEU A 126 -0.67 -10.71 6.27
N LYS A 127 -1.45 -11.76 6.00
CA LYS A 127 -1.08 -13.15 6.33
C LYS A 127 0.10 -13.68 5.53
N LEU A 128 0.36 -13.16 4.33
CA LEU A 128 1.57 -13.52 3.58
C LEU A 128 2.84 -13.05 4.27
N ILE A 129 2.77 -11.96 5.03
CA ILE A 129 3.91 -11.40 5.76
C ILE A 129 3.99 -11.99 7.16
N ALA A 130 2.87 -12.03 7.87
CA ALA A 130 2.80 -12.52 9.25
C ALA A 130 1.58 -13.44 9.44
N PRO A 131 1.71 -14.75 9.14
CA PRO A 131 0.60 -15.71 9.18
C PRO A 131 -0.05 -15.85 10.55
N GLU A 132 0.73 -15.67 11.61
CA GLU A 132 0.29 -15.80 13.01
C GLU A 132 -0.52 -14.58 13.50
N HIS A 133 -0.55 -13.49 12.73
CA HIS A 133 -1.15 -12.23 13.13
C HIS A 133 -2.35 -11.89 12.24
N ASP A 134 -3.48 -11.60 12.87
CA ASP A 134 -4.67 -11.03 12.19
C ASP A 134 -5.04 -9.71 12.92
N PRO A 135 -4.49 -8.59 12.47
CA PRO A 135 -4.72 -7.31 13.14
C PRO A 135 -6.12 -6.73 12.89
N ILE A 136 -6.83 -7.18 11.84
CA ILE A 136 -8.16 -6.68 11.51
C ILE A 136 -9.23 -7.50 12.24
N ILE A 137 -9.93 -6.88 13.16
CA ILE A 137 -11.00 -7.52 13.93
C ILE A 137 -12.35 -7.30 13.22
N THR A 138 -13.14 -8.37 13.11
CA THR A 138 -14.52 -8.28 12.64
C THR A 138 -15.46 -8.24 13.83
N HIS A 139 -16.23 -7.16 13.92
CA HIS A 139 -17.35 -7.05 14.85
C HIS A 139 -18.64 -7.41 14.09
N ARG A 140 -19.18 -8.60 14.35
CA ARG A 140 -20.37 -9.09 13.65
C ARG A 140 -21.55 -8.13 13.84
N GLY A 141 -22.15 -7.69 12.74
CA GLY A 141 -23.25 -6.74 12.75
C GLY A 141 -22.85 -5.26 12.93
N PHE A 142 -21.61 -4.98 13.34
CA PHE A 142 -21.14 -3.61 13.59
C PHE A 142 -20.11 -3.12 12.57
N GLY A 143 -19.12 -3.95 12.19
CA GLY A 143 -18.12 -3.56 11.22
C GLY A 143 -16.72 -4.09 11.52
N TYR A 144 -15.70 -3.23 11.38
CA TYR A 144 -14.30 -3.60 11.47
C TYR A 144 -13.52 -2.62 12.35
N SER A 145 -12.50 -3.13 13.02
CA SER A 145 -11.49 -2.32 13.72
C SER A 145 -10.09 -2.91 13.53
N LEU A 146 -9.07 -2.13 13.85
CA LEU A 146 -7.70 -2.60 13.88
C LEU A 146 -7.26 -2.80 15.32
N LYS A 147 -6.69 -3.95 15.63
CA LYS A 147 -6.08 -4.24 16.93
C LYS A 147 -4.82 -3.40 17.08
N ARG A 148 -4.68 -2.73 18.21
CA ARG A 148 -3.44 -2.05 18.57
C ARG A 148 -2.35 -3.09 18.81
N MET A 149 -1.33 -3.07 18.01
CA MET A 149 -0.16 -3.94 18.15
C MET A 149 1.02 -3.07 18.62
N HIS A 150 1.63 -3.47 19.71
CA HIS A 150 2.81 -2.80 20.31
C HIS A 150 4.09 -3.51 19.91
#